data_f1f9b0a12e2a9566a98ffdf304a691e4
#
_entry.id   f1f9b0a12e2a9566a98ffdf304a691e4
#
_cell.length_a   1.000
_cell.length_b   1.000
_cell.length_c   1.000
_cell.angle_alpha   90.00
_cell.angle_beta   90.00
_cell.angle_gamma   90.00
#
_symmetry.space_group_name_H-M   'P 1'
#
loop_
_entity.id
_entity.type
_entity.pdbx_description
1 polymer ?
#
loop_
_entity_poly.entity_id
_entity_poly.type
_entity_poly.pdbx_seq_one_letter_code
_entity_poly.pdbx_strand_id
1 'polypeptide(L)'
;MNSPVRNEILHASCSELRVTEHEAEQEFVLPDSFIGFSGHFPGYPIVPGVVQVLMAQLVAEQSGMLKQPPQAMERAKFHRQLRPQERIVVRCTAKEVRGKSVIDATLMVGDEIASAFWLIRD
;
A
#
# COMPACT_ATOMS: atom_id res chain seq x y z
N MET A 1 6.72 9.85 12.63
CA MET A 1 5.51 10.27 13.36
C MET A 1 4.32 9.44 12.91
N ASN A 2 3.56 8.93 13.86
CA ASN A 2 2.37 8.15 13.55
C ASN A 2 1.16 9.06 13.38
N SER A 3 0.54 9.00 12.21
CA SER A 3 -0.71 9.70 11.98
C SER A 3 -1.89 8.77 12.28
N PRO A 4 -3.10 9.32 12.51
CA PRO A 4 -4.28 8.47 12.67
C PRO A 4 -4.51 7.53 11.49
N VAL A 5 -4.27 7.98 10.26
CA VAL A 5 -4.46 7.15 9.07
C VAL A 5 -3.48 5.97 9.09
N ARG A 6 -2.20 6.22 9.40
CA ARG A 6 -1.21 5.15 9.49
C ARG A 6 -1.64 4.10 10.52
N ASN A 7 -2.07 4.55 11.69
CA ASN A 7 -2.47 3.64 12.76
C ASN A 7 -3.68 2.79 12.35
N GLU A 8 -4.67 3.39 11.69
CA GLU A 8 -5.84 2.65 11.25
C GLU A 8 -5.51 1.62 10.17
N ILE A 9 -4.59 1.95 9.25
CA ILE A 9 -4.14 0.99 8.25
C ILE A 9 -3.48 -0.21 8.95
N LEU A 10 -2.57 0.06 9.88
CA LEU A 10 -1.87 -1.01 10.59
C LEU A 10 -2.83 -1.90 11.37
N HIS A 11 -3.86 -1.32 11.99
CA HIS A 11 -4.88 -2.08 12.70
C HIS A 11 -5.78 -2.88 11.77
N ALA A 12 -5.87 -2.48 10.51
CA ALA A 12 -6.71 -3.16 9.51
C ALA A 12 -6.02 -4.37 8.89
N SER A 13 -4.77 -4.65 9.24
CA SER A 13 -4.09 -5.83 8.72
C SER A 13 -4.83 -7.09 9.18
N CYS A 14 -5.05 -8.01 8.26
CA CYS A 14 -5.75 -9.26 8.54
C CYS A 14 -4.87 -10.48 8.27
N SER A 15 -3.58 -10.26 8.03
CA SER A 15 -2.59 -11.33 7.91
C SER A 15 -1.30 -10.88 8.57
N GLU A 16 -0.42 -11.84 8.85
CA GLU A 16 0.94 -11.52 9.25
C GLU A 16 1.71 -10.95 8.06
N LEU A 17 2.72 -10.15 8.35
CA LEU A 17 3.66 -9.70 7.34
C LEU A 17 4.51 -10.89 6.90
N ARG A 18 4.52 -11.20 5.62
CA ARG A 18 5.34 -12.27 5.06
C ARG A 18 6.51 -11.64 4.30
N VAL A 19 7.72 -11.99 4.70
CA VAL A 19 8.93 -11.39 4.14
C VAL A 19 9.83 -12.48 3.60
N THR A 20 10.27 -12.32 2.36
CA THR A 20 11.31 -13.13 1.77
C THR A 20 12.52 -12.25 1.47
N GLU A 21 13.53 -12.76 0.76
CA GLU A 21 14.74 -12.00 0.48
C GLU A 21 14.46 -10.68 -0.27
N HIS A 22 13.53 -10.70 -1.21
CA HIS A 22 13.26 -9.55 -2.06
C HIS A 22 11.83 -9.07 -2.03
N GLU A 23 10.97 -9.70 -1.25
CA GLU A 23 9.54 -9.44 -1.30
C GLU A 23 8.92 -9.36 0.08
N ALA A 24 7.93 -8.50 0.24
CA ALA A 24 7.12 -8.43 1.44
C ALA A 24 5.65 -8.35 1.04
N GLU A 25 4.79 -8.98 1.81
CA GLU A 25 3.36 -9.03 1.50
C GLU A 25 2.55 -9.02 2.79
N GLN A 26 1.45 -8.29 2.76
CA GLN A 26 0.52 -8.24 3.89
C GLN A 26 -0.87 -7.95 3.36
N GLU A 27 -1.90 -8.43 4.05
CA GLU A 27 -3.29 -8.26 3.66
C GLU A 27 -4.02 -7.34 4.61
N PHE A 28 -4.97 -6.58 4.07
CA PHE A 28 -5.73 -5.59 4.82
C PHE A 28 -7.20 -5.64 4.43
N VAL A 29 -8.06 -5.40 5.42
CA VAL A 29 -9.49 -5.17 5.17
C VAL A 29 -9.83 -3.86 5.89
N LEU A 30 -10.09 -2.82 5.13
CA LEU A 30 -10.42 -1.51 5.70
C LEU A 30 -11.90 -1.49 6.08
N PRO A 31 -12.23 -1.14 7.33
CA PRO A 31 -13.64 -1.08 7.76
C PRO A 31 -14.35 0.13 7.14
N ASP A 32 -15.67 0.11 7.15
CA ASP A 32 -16.48 1.23 6.65
C ASP A 32 -16.14 2.53 7.37
N SER A 33 -15.71 2.45 8.62
CA SER A 33 -15.38 3.61 9.46
C SER A 33 -13.97 4.13 9.25
N PHE A 34 -13.22 3.58 8.29
CA PHE A 34 -11.84 3.99 8.05
C PHE A 34 -11.75 5.51 7.80
N ILE A 35 -10.89 6.17 8.56
CA ILE A 35 -10.79 7.64 8.52
C ILE A 35 -10.33 8.17 7.16
N GLY A 36 -9.59 7.35 6.39
CA GLY A 36 -9.13 7.73 5.06
C GLY A 36 -10.26 7.92 4.04
N PHE A 37 -11.47 7.47 4.36
CA PHE A 37 -12.64 7.71 3.51
C PHE A 37 -13.30 9.06 3.78
N SER A 38 -12.94 9.74 4.85
CA SER A 38 -13.56 10.98 5.29
C SER A 38 -13.51 12.04 4.19
N GLY A 39 -14.67 12.62 3.87
CA GLY A 39 -14.76 13.67 2.88
C GLY A 39 -14.67 13.22 1.43
N HIS A 40 -14.52 11.92 1.18
CA HIS A 40 -14.46 11.38 -0.18
C HIS A 40 -15.74 10.63 -0.51
N PHE A 41 -16.44 11.10 -1.55
CA PHE A 41 -17.58 10.41 -2.14
C PHE A 41 -18.59 9.92 -1.11
N PRO A 42 -19.34 10.83 -0.42
CA PRO A 42 -20.35 10.41 0.56
C PRO A 42 -21.30 9.36 -0.03
N GLY A 43 -21.50 8.27 0.69
CA GLY A 43 -22.36 7.17 0.23
C GLY A 43 -21.68 6.21 -0.73
N TYR A 44 -20.46 6.53 -1.19
CA TYR A 44 -19.71 5.65 -2.11
C TYR A 44 -18.22 5.74 -1.77
N PRO A 45 -17.80 5.21 -0.62
CA PRO A 45 -16.39 5.35 -0.22
C PRO A 45 -15.45 4.51 -1.09
N ILE A 46 -14.35 5.11 -1.47
CA ILE A 46 -13.26 4.44 -2.17
C ILE A 46 -11.95 4.79 -1.48
N VAL A 47 -10.96 3.92 -1.62
CA VAL A 47 -9.64 4.16 -1.05
C VAL A 47 -8.88 5.13 -1.96
N PRO A 48 -8.56 6.34 -1.47
CA PRO A 48 -7.82 7.30 -2.31
C PRO A 48 -6.44 6.77 -2.69
N GLY A 49 -5.94 7.22 -3.84
CA GLY A 49 -4.62 6.81 -4.31
C GLY A 49 -3.52 7.08 -3.30
N VAL A 50 -3.56 8.23 -2.62
CA VAL A 50 -2.55 8.57 -1.62
C VAL A 50 -2.55 7.58 -0.45
N VAL A 51 -3.71 7.06 -0.08
CA VAL A 51 -3.82 6.04 0.97
C VAL A 51 -3.25 4.71 0.48
N GLN A 52 -3.48 4.36 -0.78
CA GLN A 52 -2.92 3.15 -1.37
C GLN A 52 -1.39 3.18 -1.37
N VAL A 53 -0.81 4.31 -1.72
CA VAL A 53 0.64 4.50 -1.65
C VAL A 53 1.14 4.35 -0.22
N LEU A 54 0.42 4.92 0.74
CA LEU A 54 0.78 4.81 2.16
C LEU A 54 0.71 3.36 2.64
N MET A 55 -0.26 2.58 2.19
CA MET A 55 -0.35 1.16 2.54
C MET A 55 0.90 0.40 2.09
N ALA A 56 1.34 0.64 0.85
CA ALA A 56 2.57 0.02 0.34
C ALA A 56 3.80 0.50 1.12
N GLN A 57 3.86 1.79 1.42
CA GLN A 57 4.96 2.35 2.20
C GLN A 57 5.05 1.68 3.57
N LEU A 58 3.91 1.46 4.24
CA LEU A 58 3.89 0.83 5.55
C LEU A 58 4.38 -0.63 5.49
N VAL A 59 3.99 -1.37 4.46
CA VAL A 59 4.49 -2.74 4.27
C VAL A 59 6.00 -2.73 4.06
N ALA A 60 6.50 -1.81 3.24
CA ALA A 60 7.92 -1.68 2.98
C ALA A 60 8.71 -1.26 4.23
N GLU A 61 8.14 -0.37 5.05
CA GLU A 61 8.77 0.04 6.31
C GLU A 61 8.86 -1.12 7.29
N GLN A 62 7.76 -1.85 7.47
CA GLN A 62 7.73 -2.98 8.40
C GLN A 62 8.72 -4.08 8.01
N SER A 63 8.92 -4.27 6.73
CA SER A 63 9.81 -5.32 6.22
C SER A 63 11.28 -4.91 6.22
N GLY A 64 11.57 -3.64 6.48
CA GLY A 64 12.94 -3.13 6.43
C GLY A 64 13.38 -2.66 5.05
N MET A 65 12.52 -2.74 4.04
CA MET A 65 12.87 -2.27 2.68
C MET A 65 13.02 -0.76 2.63
N LEU A 66 12.23 -0.02 3.44
CA LEU A 66 12.32 1.42 3.58
C LEU A 66 12.73 1.76 4.99
N LYS A 67 13.82 2.51 5.14
CA LYS A 67 14.29 3.01 6.44
C LYS A 67 13.98 4.49 6.61
N GLN A 68 13.57 5.14 5.53
CA GLN A 68 13.17 6.54 5.51
C GLN A 68 12.14 6.70 4.39
N PRO A 69 11.38 7.81 4.37
CA PRO A 69 10.36 7.99 3.34
C PRO A 69 10.93 7.88 1.94
N PRO A 70 10.16 7.36 0.98
CA PRO A 70 10.63 7.25 -0.39
C PRO A 70 10.89 8.65 -0.97
N GLN A 71 11.85 8.76 -1.87
CA GLN A 71 12.19 10.03 -2.52
C GLN A 71 11.14 10.46 -3.53
N ALA A 72 10.49 9.49 -4.16
CA ALA A 72 9.52 9.76 -5.21
C ALA A 72 8.66 8.53 -5.45
N MET A 73 7.57 8.75 -6.16
CA MET A 73 6.73 7.67 -6.67
C MET A 73 6.72 7.80 -8.18
N GLU A 74 6.92 6.68 -8.89
CA GLU A 74 6.93 6.67 -10.34
C GLU A 74 6.04 5.55 -10.87
N ARG A 75 5.61 5.66 -12.12
CA ARG A 75 4.86 4.65 -12.86
C ARG A 75 3.57 4.24 -12.16
N ALA A 76 2.88 5.19 -11.55
CA ALA A 76 1.65 4.90 -10.84
C ALA A 76 0.51 4.64 -11.84
N LYS A 77 -0.18 3.50 -11.63
CA LYS A 77 -1.37 3.15 -12.42
C LYS A 77 -2.44 2.65 -11.46
N PHE A 78 -3.62 3.22 -11.59
CA PHE A 78 -4.77 2.84 -10.78
C PHE A 78 -5.82 2.27 -11.71
N HIS A 79 -5.96 0.93 -11.68
CA HIS A 79 -6.81 0.19 -12.63
C HIS A 79 -8.22 -0.06 -12.13
N ARG A 80 -8.40 -0.04 -10.81
CA ARG A 80 -9.64 -0.44 -10.19
C ARG A 80 -9.79 0.30 -8.87
N GLN A 81 -11.01 0.74 -8.56
CA GLN A 81 -11.30 1.34 -7.26
C GLN A 81 -11.26 0.27 -6.16
N LEU A 82 -10.73 0.63 -5.01
CA LEU A 82 -10.76 -0.21 -3.82
C LEU A 82 -11.80 0.33 -2.86
N ARG A 83 -12.58 -0.56 -2.27
CA ARG A 83 -13.71 -0.21 -1.43
C ARG A 83 -13.56 -0.81 -0.04
N PRO A 84 -14.34 -0.31 0.95
CA PRO A 84 -14.32 -0.92 2.28
C PRO A 84 -14.70 -2.39 2.21
N GLN A 85 -14.21 -3.16 3.17
CA GLN A 85 -14.47 -4.59 3.36
C GLN A 85 -13.86 -5.49 2.30
N GLU A 86 -13.21 -4.96 1.29
CA GLU A 86 -12.47 -5.79 0.35
C GLU A 86 -11.15 -6.24 0.95
N ARG A 87 -10.74 -7.48 0.64
CA ARG A 87 -9.46 -8.00 1.10
C ARG A 87 -8.37 -7.56 0.13
N ILE A 88 -7.54 -6.64 0.59
CA ILE A 88 -6.50 -6.04 -0.23
C ILE A 88 -5.17 -6.68 0.10
N VAL A 89 -4.52 -7.27 -0.90
CA VAL A 89 -3.18 -7.83 -0.77
C VAL A 89 -2.20 -6.78 -1.25
N VAL A 90 -1.29 -6.37 -0.37
CA VAL A 90 -0.24 -5.40 -0.69
C VAL A 90 1.07 -6.15 -0.81
N ARG A 91 1.69 -6.10 -1.98
CA ARG A 91 2.97 -6.77 -2.24
C ARG A 91 4.01 -5.74 -2.65
N CYS A 92 5.17 -5.81 -2.01
CA CYS A 92 6.31 -4.95 -2.32
C CYS A 92 7.48 -5.83 -2.72
N THR A 93 8.09 -5.54 -3.86
CA THR A 93 9.26 -6.28 -4.35
C THR A 93 10.42 -5.31 -4.54
N ALA A 94 11.53 -5.58 -3.87
CA ALA A 94 12.73 -4.77 -3.99
C ALA A 94 13.48 -5.17 -5.26
N LYS A 95 13.85 -4.18 -6.08
CA LYS A 95 14.62 -4.44 -7.27
C LYS A 95 15.43 -3.22 -7.68
N GLU A 96 16.37 -3.43 -8.60
CA GLU A 96 17.13 -2.34 -9.18
C GLU A 96 16.79 -2.23 -10.66
N VAL A 97 16.56 -1.00 -11.10
CA VAL A 97 16.23 -0.70 -12.48
C VAL A 97 17.16 0.43 -12.93
N ARG A 98 18.09 0.11 -13.82
CA ARG A 98 19.05 1.09 -14.37
C ARG A 98 19.78 1.86 -13.26
N GLY A 99 20.24 1.14 -12.25
CA GLY A 99 20.97 1.74 -11.13
C GLY A 99 20.11 2.40 -10.06
N LYS A 100 18.79 2.44 -10.24
CA LYS A 100 17.89 2.96 -9.24
C LYS A 100 17.40 1.84 -8.33
N SER A 101 17.38 2.11 -7.04
CA SER A 101 16.80 1.19 -6.08
C SER A 101 15.29 1.46 -5.99
N VAL A 102 14.49 0.47 -6.33
CA VAL A 102 13.04 0.60 -6.51
C VAL A 102 12.31 -0.43 -5.68
N ILE A 103 11.20 -0.01 -5.10
CA ILE A 103 10.23 -0.94 -4.53
C ILE A 103 9.04 -0.96 -5.48
N ASP A 104 8.80 -2.11 -6.10
CA ASP A 104 7.67 -2.30 -7.00
C ASP A 104 6.49 -2.74 -6.16
N ALA A 105 5.50 -1.89 -6.03
CA ALA A 105 4.35 -2.12 -5.18
C ALA A 105 3.11 -2.44 -6.01
N THR A 106 2.34 -3.42 -5.55
CA THR A 106 1.11 -3.84 -6.20
C THR A 106 0.04 -4.06 -5.15
N LEU A 107 -1.15 -3.52 -5.37
CA LEU A 107 -2.32 -3.78 -4.54
C LEU A 107 -3.30 -4.61 -5.35
N MET A 108 -3.78 -5.71 -4.77
CA MET A 108 -4.64 -6.66 -5.48
C MET A 108 -5.86 -7.04 -4.65
N VAL A 109 -6.94 -7.34 -5.33
CA VAL A 109 -8.11 -7.99 -4.74
C VAL A 109 -8.36 -9.25 -5.55
N GLY A 110 -8.18 -10.41 -4.90
CA GLY A 110 -8.21 -11.69 -5.62
C GLY A 110 -7.12 -11.72 -6.69
N ASP A 111 -7.51 -12.04 -7.92
CA ASP A 111 -6.58 -12.07 -9.05
C ASP A 111 -6.46 -10.73 -9.78
N GLU A 112 -7.17 -9.72 -9.32
CA GLU A 112 -7.26 -8.44 -9.99
C GLU A 112 -6.29 -7.43 -9.41
N ILE A 113 -5.46 -6.82 -10.25
CA ILE A 113 -4.56 -5.74 -9.83
C ILE A 113 -5.37 -4.45 -9.75
N ALA A 114 -5.44 -3.86 -8.56
CA ALA A 114 -6.13 -2.60 -8.36
C ALA A 114 -5.23 -1.42 -8.67
N SER A 115 -3.98 -1.49 -8.22
CA SER A 115 -3.01 -0.43 -8.50
C SER A 115 -1.59 -0.98 -8.48
N ALA A 116 -0.69 -0.26 -9.13
CA ALA A 116 0.74 -0.60 -9.16
C ALA A 116 1.53 0.69 -9.28
N PHE A 117 2.66 0.76 -8.59
CA PHE A 117 3.53 1.93 -8.63
C PHE A 117 4.91 1.58 -8.09
N TRP A 118 5.88 2.43 -8.38
CA TRP A 118 7.24 2.29 -7.85
C TRP A 118 7.48 3.33 -6.78
N LEU A 119 8.04 2.88 -5.66
CA LEU A 119 8.58 3.78 -4.64
C LEU A 119 10.09 3.82 -4.83
N ILE A 120 10.62 5.02 -5.05
CA ILE A 120 12.06 5.19 -5.30
C ILE A 120 12.74 5.43 -3.96
N ARG A 121 13.80 4.69 -3.69
CA ARG A 121 14.56 4.82 -2.44
C ARG A 121 16.04 5.07 -2.74
N ASP A 122 16.72 5.54 -1.72
CA ASP A 122 18.16 5.75 -1.80
C ASP A 122 18.95 4.47 -1.96
#